data_da4bace5fbbdbb550e7a62ca9d004659
#
_entry.id   da4bace5fbbdbb550e7a62ca9d004659
#
_cell.length_a   1.000
_cell.length_b   1.000
_cell.length_c   1.000
_cell.angle_alpha   90.00
_cell.angle_beta   90.00
_cell.angle_gamma   90.00
#
_symmetry.space_group_name_H-M   'P 1'
#
loop_
_entity.id
_entity.type
_entity.pdbx_description
1 polymer ?
#
loop_
_entity_poly.entity_id
_entity_poly.type
_entity_poly.pdbx_seq_one_letter_code
_entity_poly.pdbx_strand_id
1 'polypeptide(L)'
;MSEFTNLTRSDLKIVTDEGKELWLPTSGVFTRVSKSVRSIYMIDGVPITDISYHIDGVPDSAASGENYVVSWKTLMTMKALGYEVDDIYAPDSFLRDASGKVVGARSLSRIV
;
A
#
# COMPACT_ATOMS: atom_id res chain seq x y z
N MET A 1 -4.17 -20.68 7.48
CA MET A 1 -4.76 -19.66 6.59
C MET A 1 -4.51 -18.29 7.16
N SER A 2 -4.03 -17.37 6.36
CA SER A 2 -3.77 -16.01 6.82
C SER A 2 -5.05 -15.20 6.89
N GLU A 3 -5.17 -14.34 7.92
CA GLU A 3 -6.26 -13.37 8.01
C GLU A 3 -6.02 -12.14 7.14
N PHE A 4 -4.85 -12.08 6.47
CA PHE A 4 -4.49 -10.97 5.60
C PHE A 4 -4.53 -11.38 4.14
N THR A 5 -5.03 -10.48 3.30
CA THR A 5 -4.98 -10.62 1.85
C THR A 5 -3.95 -9.64 1.31
N ASN A 6 -2.92 -10.16 0.66
CA ASN A 6 -1.82 -9.35 0.13
C ASN A 6 -2.19 -8.83 -1.27
N LEU A 7 -2.43 -7.54 -1.37
CA LEU A 7 -2.76 -6.83 -2.62
C LEU A 7 -1.53 -6.11 -3.20
N THR A 8 -0.34 -6.48 -2.78
CA THR A 8 0.91 -6.01 -3.40
C THR A 8 1.37 -6.98 -4.48
N ARG A 9 2.34 -6.56 -5.28
CA ARG A 9 2.84 -7.39 -6.38
C ARG A 9 3.84 -8.44 -5.95
N SER A 10 4.27 -8.42 -4.70
CA SER A 10 5.31 -9.31 -4.20
C SER A 10 4.82 -10.06 -2.98
N ASP A 11 5.29 -11.29 -2.83
CA ASP A 11 5.13 -12.00 -1.58
C ASP A 11 5.79 -11.21 -0.45
N LEU A 12 5.19 -11.24 0.72
CA LEU A 12 5.64 -10.46 1.86
C LEU A 12 5.94 -11.37 3.03
N LYS A 13 7.11 -11.16 3.64
CA LYS A 13 7.53 -11.87 4.83
C LYS A 13 7.51 -10.90 6.02
N ILE A 14 6.79 -11.27 7.07
CA ILE A 14 6.78 -10.53 8.33
C ILE A 14 7.57 -11.34 9.35
N VAL A 15 8.57 -10.71 9.96
CA VAL A 15 9.39 -11.33 11.01
C VAL A 15 9.24 -10.48 12.27
N THR A 16 8.54 -11.00 13.26
CA THR A 16 8.29 -10.28 14.50
C THR A 16 9.54 -10.25 15.38
N ASP A 17 9.55 -9.39 16.40
CA ASP A 17 10.65 -9.31 17.36
C ASP A 17 10.86 -10.63 18.13
N GLU A 18 9.83 -11.43 18.24
CA GLU A 18 9.91 -12.76 18.84
C GLU A 18 10.45 -13.83 17.90
N GLY A 19 10.79 -13.47 16.67
CA GLY A 19 11.30 -14.39 15.67
C GLY A 19 10.24 -15.17 14.92
N LYS A 20 8.97 -14.87 15.14
CA LYS A 20 7.87 -15.50 14.40
C LYS A 20 7.85 -14.99 12.96
N GLU A 21 7.78 -15.92 12.01
CA GLU A 21 7.68 -15.60 10.59
C GLU A 21 6.27 -15.83 10.08
N LEU A 22 5.77 -14.90 9.30
CA LEU A 22 4.50 -15.02 8.60
C LEU A 22 4.71 -14.68 7.14
N TRP A 23 4.37 -15.61 6.26
CA TRP A 23 4.41 -15.40 4.81
C TRP A 23 3.04 -15.02 4.31
N LEU A 24 2.99 -13.90 3.60
CA LEU A 24 1.79 -13.40 2.94
C LEU A 24 2.03 -13.44 1.44
N PRO A 25 1.69 -14.56 0.77
CA PRO A 25 1.86 -14.63 -0.67
C PRO A 25 0.92 -13.65 -1.35
N THR A 26 1.34 -13.15 -2.52
CA THR A 26 0.47 -12.29 -3.30
C THR A 26 -0.82 -13.02 -3.65
N SER A 27 -1.94 -12.29 -3.58
CA SER A 27 -3.26 -12.85 -3.89
C SER A 27 -3.52 -12.99 -5.39
N GLY A 28 -2.68 -12.36 -6.23
CA GLY A 28 -2.91 -12.26 -7.66
C GLY A 28 -3.78 -11.07 -8.05
N VAL A 29 -4.33 -10.36 -7.08
CA VAL A 29 -5.06 -9.11 -7.28
C VAL A 29 -4.23 -7.98 -6.70
N PHE A 30 -4.01 -6.92 -7.47
CA PHE A 30 -3.14 -5.82 -7.05
C PHE A 30 -3.90 -4.52 -6.99
N THR A 31 -3.59 -3.71 -5.97
CA THR A 31 -3.95 -2.30 -6.00
C THR A 31 -2.92 -1.54 -6.82
N ARG A 32 -3.37 -0.56 -7.57
CA ARG A 32 -2.50 0.26 -8.40
C ARG A 32 -2.90 1.72 -8.32
N VAL A 33 -1.92 2.56 -8.01
CA VAL A 33 -2.09 4.01 -8.02
C VAL A 33 -1.60 4.53 -9.37
N SER A 34 -2.43 5.29 -10.05
CA SER A 34 -2.07 5.99 -11.28
C SER A 34 -2.40 7.47 -11.13
N LYS A 35 -1.77 8.30 -11.95
CA LYS A 35 -2.08 9.73 -11.99
C LYS A 35 -2.42 10.15 -13.40
N SER A 36 -3.33 11.13 -13.51
CA SER A 36 -3.70 11.76 -14.76
C SER A 36 -3.40 13.24 -14.70
N VAL A 37 -2.88 13.78 -15.78
CA VAL A 37 -2.72 15.24 -15.92
C VAL A 37 -4.07 15.82 -16.32
N ARG A 38 -4.56 16.78 -15.52
CA ARG A 38 -5.86 17.43 -15.75
C ARG A 38 -5.71 18.70 -16.57
N SER A 39 -4.69 19.49 -16.26
CA SER A 39 -4.41 20.73 -16.95
C SER A 39 -2.97 21.15 -16.77
N ILE A 40 -2.49 21.98 -17.69
CA ILE A 40 -1.15 22.60 -17.60
C ILE A 40 -1.35 24.09 -17.87
N TYR A 41 -0.83 24.93 -16.96
CA TYR A 41 -0.90 26.38 -17.10
C TYR A 41 0.35 27.01 -16.50
N MET A 42 0.48 28.34 -16.62
CA MET A 42 1.67 29.05 -16.17
C MET A 42 1.32 30.02 -15.05
N ILE A 43 2.18 30.05 -14.03
CA ILE A 43 2.17 31.11 -13.00
C ILE A 43 3.58 31.68 -12.96
N ASP A 44 3.70 32.98 -13.23
CA ASP A 44 4.99 33.69 -13.26
C ASP A 44 6.06 32.97 -14.10
N GLY A 45 5.66 32.43 -15.25
CA GLY A 45 6.56 31.70 -16.12
C GLY A 45 6.90 30.28 -15.68
N VAL A 46 6.32 29.82 -14.57
CA VAL A 46 6.53 28.45 -14.06
C VAL A 46 5.37 27.56 -14.53
N PRO A 47 5.68 26.44 -15.22
CA PRO A 47 4.63 25.50 -15.58
C PRO A 47 4.01 24.86 -14.34
N ILE A 48 2.69 24.87 -14.29
CA ILE A 48 1.92 24.21 -13.22
C ILE A 48 1.12 23.11 -13.86
N THR A 49 1.22 21.91 -13.29
CA THR A 49 0.49 20.75 -13.76
C THR A 49 -0.49 20.32 -12.68
N ASP A 50 -1.77 20.37 -12.98
CA ASP A 50 -2.78 19.79 -12.10
C ASP A 50 -2.88 18.31 -12.38
N ILE A 51 -2.74 17.49 -11.34
CA ILE A 51 -2.84 16.06 -11.45
C ILE A 51 -3.95 15.53 -10.54
N SER A 52 -4.53 14.41 -10.92
CA SER A 52 -5.43 13.66 -10.07
C SER A 52 -4.92 12.23 -9.92
N TYR A 53 -5.16 11.63 -8.77
CA TYR A 53 -4.82 10.24 -8.51
C TYR A 53 -6.05 9.36 -8.64
N HIS A 54 -5.81 8.15 -9.11
CA HIS A 54 -6.82 7.12 -9.26
C HIS A 54 -6.25 5.79 -8.76
N ILE A 55 -7.08 5.00 -8.09
CA ILE A 55 -6.67 3.71 -7.56
C ILE A 55 -7.54 2.62 -8.17
N ASP A 56 -6.90 1.64 -8.82
CA ASP A 56 -7.55 0.44 -9.31
C ASP A 56 -7.36 -0.70 -8.31
N GLY A 57 -8.31 -1.61 -8.27
CA GLY A 57 -8.22 -2.81 -7.45
C GLY A 57 -8.47 -2.56 -5.95
N VAL A 58 -9.15 -1.47 -5.60
CA VAL A 58 -9.53 -1.20 -4.22
C VAL A 58 -10.56 -2.24 -3.78
N PRO A 59 -10.30 -2.97 -2.68
CA PRO A 59 -11.27 -3.93 -2.17
C PRO A 59 -12.46 -3.25 -1.53
N ASP A 60 -13.59 -3.92 -1.53
CA ASP A 60 -14.74 -3.50 -0.74
C ASP A 60 -14.58 -4.03 0.69
N SER A 61 -13.81 -3.31 1.49
CA SER A 61 -13.45 -3.72 2.84
C SER A 61 -14.64 -3.75 3.79
N ALA A 62 -15.62 -2.91 3.54
CA ALA A 62 -16.80 -2.84 4.40
C ALA A 62 -17.64 -4.11 4.37
N ALA A 63 -17.57 -4.88 3.28
CA ALA A 63 -18.42 -6.07 3.10
C ALA A 63 -17.73 -7.36 3.51
N SER A 64 -16.40 -7.41 3.58
CA SER A 64 -15.67 -8.68 3.67
C SER A 64 -15.22 -9.05 5.07
N GLY A 65 -14.99 -8.08 5.95
CA GLY A 65 -14.36 -8.34 7.24
C GLY A 65 -12.92 -8.82 7.16
N GLU A 66 -12.30 -8.74 5.98
CA GLU A 66 -10.92 -9.13 5.77
C GLU A 66 -9.96 -7.98 6.05
N ASN A 67 -8.70 -8.34 6.32
CA ASN A 67 -7.62 -7.38 6.45
C ASN A 67 -6.78 -7.40 5.18
N TYR A 68 -6.54 -6.23 4.60
CA TYR A 68 -5.83 -6.11 3.34
C TYR A 68 -4.47 -5.46 3.54
N VAL A 69 -3.49 -5.93 2.80
CA VAL A 69 -2.14 -5.36 2.81
C VAL A 69 -1.86 -4.71 1.47
N VAL A 70 -1.48 -3.45 1.50
CA VAL A 70 -1.15 -2.65 0.32
C VAL A 70 0.19 -1.96 0.55
N SER A 71 0.74 -1.34 -0.50
CA SER A 71 1.93 -0.51 -0.33
C SER A 71 1.61 0.78 0.42
N TRP A 72 2.62 1.41 1.02
CA TRP A 72 2.44 2.71 1.68
C TRP A 72 1.89 3.76 0.74
N LYS A 73 2.38 3.81 -0.50
CA LYS A 73 1.88 4.75 -1.50
C LYS A 73 0.38 4.56 -1.71
N THR A 74 -0.08 3.33 -1.82
CA THR A 74 -1.51 3.03 -1.98
C THR A 74 -2.30 3.44 -0.75
N LEU A 75 -1.83 3.09 0.44
CA LEU A 75 -2.53 3.43 1.69
C LEU A 75 -2.66 4.95 1.88
N MET A 76 -1.57 5.69 1.68
CA MET A 76 -1.58 7.14 1.80
C MET A 76 -2.52 7.79 0.77
N THR A 77 -2.50 7.29 -0.46
CA THR A 77 -3.38 7.80 -1.52
C THR A 77 -4.85 7.49 -1.20
N MET A 78 -5.15 6.29 -0.73
CA MET A 78 -6.51 5.93 -0.30
C MET A 78 -7.02 6.88 0.78
N LYS A 79 -6.20 7.15 1.80
CA LYS A 79 -6.58 8.06 2.87
C LYS A 79 -6.83 9.48 2.35
N ALA A 80 -5.95 9.97 1.46
CA ALA A 80 -6.08 11.30 0.87
C ALA A 80 -7.34 11.44 0.00
N LEU A 81 -7.77 10.36 -0.64
CA LEU A 81 -8.97 10.34 -1.49
C LEU A 81 -10.25 10.07 -0.70
N GLY A 82 -10.17 9.87 0.61
CA GLY A 82 -11.34 9.70 1.45
C GLY A 82 -11.86 8.26 1.59
N TYR A 83 -11.07 7.27 1.21
CA TYR A 83 -11.46 5.87 1.42
C TYR A 83 -11.42 5.50 2.89
N GLU A 84 -12.30 4.57 3.28
CA GLU A 84 -12.21 3.90 4.57
C GLU A 84 -10.98 3.00 4.59
N VAL A 85 -10.11 3.17 5.60
CA VAL A 85 -8.84 2.46 5.68
C VAL A 85 -8.64 1.68 6.98
N ASP A 86 -9.71 1.44 7.72
CA ASP A 86 -9.64 0.80 9.04
C ASP A 86 -9.05 -0.62 9.00
N ASP A 87 -9.28 -1.34 7.93
CA ASP A 87 -8.79 -2.71 7.72
C ASP A 87 -7.75 -2.80 6.61
N ILE A 88 -7.10 -1.68 6.31
CA ILE A 88 -6.05 -1.59 5.30
C ILE A 88 -4.72 -1.34 6.02
N TYR A 89 -3.72 -2.14 5.68
CA TYR A 89 -2.41 -2.14 6.32
C TYR A 89 -1.30 -2.01 5.28
N ALA A 90 -0.16 -1.50 5.71
CA ALA A 90 1.04 -1.46 4.89
C ALA A 90 2.24 -2.00 5.68
N PRO A 91 3.22 -2.64 5.02
CA PRO A 91 4.41 -3.12 5.70
C PRO A 91 5.21 -1.99 6.34
N ASP A 92 5.69 -2.21 7.55
CA ASP A 92 6.45 -1.21 8.29
C ASP A 92 7.71 -1.85 8.90
N SER A 93 8.69 -1.00 9.22
CA SER A 93 9.96 -1.44 9.79
C SER A 93 10.64 -2.47 8.91
N PHE A 94 11.06 -2.05 7.72
CA PHE A 94 11.63 -2.93 6.71
C PHE A 94 12.94 -3.59 7.16
N LEU A 95 13.07 -4.86 6.84
CA LEU A 95 14.29 -5.64 6.98
C LEU A 95 15.05 -5.62 5.66
N ARG A 96 16.34 -5.35 5.74
CA ARG A 96 17.20 -5.32 4.55
C ARG A 96 18.32 -6.32 4.69
N ASP A 97 18.74 -6.91 3.58
CA ASP A 97 19.92 -7.77 3.54
C ASP A 97 21.21 -6.95 3.47
N ALA A 98 22.35 -7.64 3.37
CA ALA A 98 23.65 -7.00 3.32
C ALA A 98 23.83 -6.07 2.11
N SER A 99 23.06 -6.28 1.03
CA SER A 99 23.09 -5.43 -0.16
C SER A 99 22.15 -4.23 -0.07
N GLY A 100 21.38 -4.11 1.00
CA GLY A 100 20.38 -3.06 1.19
C GLY A 100 19.01 -3.36 0.60
N LYS A 101 18.81 -4.55 0.03
CA LYS A 101 17.54 -4.94 -0.54
C LYS A 101 16.53 -5.27 0.56
N VAL A 102 15.30 -4.80 0.42
CA VAL A 102 14.21 -5.15 1.34
C VAL A 102 13.86 -6.62 1.18
N VAL A 103 13.93 -7.36 2.29
CA VAL A 103 13.64 -8.80 2.32
C VAL A 103 12.44 -9.15 3.19
N GLY A 104 11.87 -8.17 3.88
CA GLY A 104 10.70 -8.37 4.71
C GLY A 104 10.38 -7.15 5.54
N ALA A 105 9.49 -7.29 6.50
CA ALA A 105 9.10 -6.24 7.43
C ALA A 105 8.90 -6.84 8.82
N ARG A 106 8.97 -6.01 9.85
CA ARG A 106 8.74 -6.45 11.23
C ARG A 106 7.28 -6.33 11.64
N SER A 107 6.53 -5.51 10.97
CA SER A 107 5.14 -5.23 11.34
C SER A 107 4.33 -4.74 10.15
N LEU A 108 3.03 -4.67 10.38
CA LEU A 108 2.09 -3.97 9.51
C LEU A 108 1.53 -2.79 10.30
N SER A 109 1.33 -1.66 9.62
CA SER A 109 0.77 -0.46 10.23
C SER A 109 -0.44 0.02 9.46
N ARG A 110 -1.34 0.68 10.17
CA ARG A 110 -2.50 1.34 9.56
C ARG A 110 -2.54 2.80 9.99
N ILE A 111 -3.30 3.58 9.25
CA ILE A 111 -3.51 5.00 9.57
C ILE A 111 -4.80 5.14 10.37
N VAL A 112 -4.73 5.81 11.50
CA VAL A 112 -5.88 6.09 12.36
C VAL A 112 -6.24 7.58 12.36
#